data_4bf2eee0d1b991f99c1a06f7148c911d
#
_entry.id   4bf2eee0d1b991f99c1a06f7148c911d
#
_cell.length_a   1.000
_cell.length_b   1.000
_cell.length_c   1.000
_cell.angle_alpha   90.00
_cell.angle_beta   90.00
_cell.angle_gamma   90.00
#
_symmetry.space_group_name_H-M   'P 1'
#
loop_
_entity.id
_entity.type
_entity.pdbx_description
1 polymer ?
#
loop_
_entity_poly.entity_id
_entity_poly.type
_entity_poly.pdbx_seq_one_letter_code
_entity_poly.pdbx_strand_id
1 'polypeptide(L)'
;IHLDEKWFYLTRDGEAYILAEGEEPPHRTVKHKNHIIKVMLLCAMARPRWDTARNCIWDGKIGIWPIGNFEPAKRNSKNRPKGTLVWKNEEVNREVYRKILIDKVIPAIKEKWPRGCNRKIWMQQDGAKAHIAPDDEEWLEGVKEAGMDKKLALYTQPPNSPDFNLNDLGFFRALQSDYEDECPEDEAGIIDFVQMAFNRYDHVMINRIWLTLQSCLNCALERNGDNDYKIPHMGKEKLEKEGRLPTVLEVVDCVDIFL
;
A
#
# COMPACT_ATOMS: atom_id res chain seq x y z
N ILE A 1 -1.48 11.08 1.42
CA ILE A 1 -0.70 9.84 1.24
C ILE A 1 -1.35 8.76 2.09
N HIS A 2 -1.60 7.59 1.52
CA HIS A 2 -2.07 6.41 2.25
C HIS A 2 -0.89 5.47 2.49
N LEU A 3 -0.72 5.08 3.73
CA LEU A 3 0.28 4.11 4.21
C LEU A 3 -0.42 2.81 4.56
N ASP A 4 0.21 1.69 4.25
CA ASP A 4 -0.29 0.38 4.65
C ASP A 4 0.75 -0.73 4.42
N GLU A 5 0.67 -1.83 5.16
CA GLU A 5 1.55 -2.98 5.03
C GLU A 5 0.80 -4.20 4.52
N LYS A 6 1.49 -4.95 3.64
CA LYS A 6 0.96 -6.22 3.14
C LYS A 6 2.00 -7.31 3.13
N TRP A 7 1.58 -8.51 3.53
CA TRP A 7 2.32 -9.75 3.33
C TRP A 7 2.15 -10.26 1.91
N PHE A 8 3.26 -10.52 1.25
CA PHE A 8 3.31 -11.27 -0.01
C PHE A 8 3.90 -12.65 0.28
N TYR A 9 3.19 -13.68 -0.15
CA TYR A 9 3.52 -15.07 0.13
C TYR A 9 4.03 -15.74 -1.13
N LEU A 10 4.98 -16.67 -1.00
CA LEU A 10 5.50 -17.46 -2.12
C LEU A 10 4.46 -18.46 -2.66
N THR A 11 3.56 -18.91 -1.80
CA THR A 11 2.52 -19.87 -2.16
C THR A 11 1.29 -19.15 -2.68
N ARG A 12 0.73 -19.67 -3.77
CA ARG A 12 -0.55 -19.19 -4.31
C ARG A 12 -1.69 -19.74 -3.47
N ASP A 13 -2.43 -18.88 -2.80
CA ASP A 13 -3.72 -19.23 -2.20
C ASP A 13 -4.81 -19.00 -3.26
N GLY A 14 -5.66 -20.02 -3.49
CA GLY A 14 -6.85 -19.88 -4.33
C GLY A 14 -6.65 -20.11 -5.83
N GLU A 15 -5.62 -20.85 -6.26
CA GLU A 15 -5.53 -21.27 -7.66
C GLU A 15 -6.80 -22.06 -8.08
N ALA A 16 -7.44 -21.58 -9.13
CA ALA A 16 -8.47 -22.35 -9.81
C ALA A 16 -7.80 -23.38 -10.74
N TYR A 17 -8.12 -24.63 -10.55
CA TYR A 17 -7.68 -25.71 -11.45
C TYR A 17 -8.78 -26.03 -12.46
N ILE A 18 -8.41 -26.17 -13.72
CA ILE A 18 -9.26 -26.81 -14.72
C ILE A 18 -8.95 -28.31 -14.60
N LEU A 19 -9.87 -29.04 -14.01
CA LEU A 19 -9.74 -30.48 -13.80
C LEU A 19 -10.55 -31.24 -14.84
N ALA A 20 -10.03 -32.35 -15.33
CA ALA A 20 -10.81 -33.30 -16.11
C ALA A 20 -11.80 -34.05 -15.20
N GLU A 21 -12.83 -34.66 -15.79
CA GLU A 21 -13.82 -35.44 -15.04
C GLU A 21 -13.12 -36.62 -14.29
N GLY A 22 -13.21 -36.64 -12.96
CA GLY A 22 -12.56 -37.63 -12.10
C GLY A 22 -11.12 -37.28 -11.68
N GLU A 23 -10.58 -36.13 -12.06
CA GLU A 23 -9.29 -35.64 -11.62
C GLU A 23 -9.44 -34.89 -10.28
N GLU A 24 -8.58 -35.20 -9.29
CA GLU A 24 -8.53 -34.47 -8.03
C GLU A 24 -7.52 -33.32 -8.09
N PRO A 25 -7.76 -32.19 -7.44
CA PRO A 25 -6.79 -31.10 -7.37
C PRO A 25 -5.49 -31.59 -6.71
N PRO A 26 -4.32 -31.09 -7.18
CA PRO A 26 -3.04 -31.53 -6.63
C PRO A 26 -2.96 -31.22 -5.13
N HIS A 27 -2.65 -32.25 -4.35
CA HIS A 27 -2.54 -32.13 -2.89
C HIS A 27 -1.28 -31.31 -2.54
N ARG A 28 -1.46 -30.08 -2.09
CA ARG A 28 -0.37 -29.20 -1.64
C ARG A 28 -0.26 -29.26 -0.13
N THR A 29 0.86 -29.76 0.39
CA THR A 29 1.16 -29.74 1.81
C THR A 29 2.38 -28.89 2.11
N VAL A 30 2.23 -27.96 3.01
CA VAL A 30 3.35 -27.29 3.67
C VAL A 30 3.54 -27.97 5.03
N LYS A 31 4.75 -28.40 5.36
CA LYS A 31 5.04 -29.10 6.64
C LYS A 31 4.58 -28.28 7.87
N HIS A 32 4.63 -26.98 7.79
CA HIS A 32 4.14 -26.06 8.81
C HIS A 32 3.93 -24.66 8.23
N LYS A 33 2.84 -23.96 8.60
CA LYS A 33 2.52 -22.61 8.11
C LYS A 33 3.64 -21.56 8.29
N ASN A 34 4.48 -21.74 9.32
CA ASN A 34 5.60 -20.83 9.59
C ASN A 34 6.78 -21.01 8.61
N HIS A 35 6.74 -22.04 7.75
CA HIS A 35 7.74 -22.25 6.69
C HIS A 35 7.33 -21.70 5.35
N ILE A 36 6.16 -21.06 5.27
CA ILE A 36 5.75 -20.34 4.06
C ILE A 36 6.63 -19.10 3.93
N ILE A 37 7.39 -19.04 2.85
CA ILE A 37 8.20 -17.89 2.51
C ILE A 37 7.27 -16.70 2.28
N LYS A 38 7.57 -15.58 2.92
CA LYS A 38 6.78 -14.36 2.82
C LYS A 38 7.61 -13.13 3.15
N VAL A 39 7.26 -12.01 2.57
CA VAL A 39 7.85 -10.70 2.84
C VAL A 39 6.73 -9.71 3.14
N MET A 40 6.91 -8.90 4.17
CA MET A 40 6.03 -7.76 4.44
C MET A 40 6.62 -6.51 3.81
N LEU A 41 5.79 -5.76 3.10
CA LEU A 41 6.21 -4.48 2.52
C LEU A 41 5.27 -3.37 2.97
N LEU A 42 5.86 -2.23 3.35
CA LEU A 42 5.15 -0.96 3.57
C LEU A 42 4.99 -0.25 2.23
N CYS A 43 3.79 0.17 1.90
CA CYS A 43 3.46 0.93 0.70
C CYS A 43 3.02 2.36 1.07
N ALA A 44 3.48 3.35 0.30
CA ALA A 44 3.07 4.73 0.43
C ALA A 44 2.60 5.26 -0.94
N MET A 45 1.31 5.61 -1.01
CA MET A 45 0.65 6.05 -2.24
C MET A 45 -0.06 7.38 -2.05
N ALA A 46 0.05 8.25 -3.06
CA ALA A 46 -0.69 9.50 -3.16
C ALA A 46 -1.54 9.51 -4.45
N ARG A 47 -2.41 10.51 -4.56
CA ARG A 47 -3.20 10.66 -5.77
C ARG A 47 -2.35 11.15 -6.93
N PRO A 48 -2.41 10.50 -8.11
CA PRO A 48 -1.82 11.00 -9.34
C PRO A 48 -2.36 12.40 -9.70
N ARG A 49 -1.49 13.27 -10.21
CA ARG A 49 -1.87 14.64 -10.60
C ARG A 49 -0.83 15.27 -11.53
N TRP A 50 -1.23 16.36 -12.16
CA TRP A 50 -0.30 17.15 -12.95
C TRP A 50 0.76 17.84 -12.07
N ASP A 51 2.01 17.65 -12.42
CA ASP A 51 3.14 18.36 -11.83
C ASP A 51 3.55 19.51 -12.76
N THR A 52 3.17 20.72 -12.38
CA THR A 52 3.46 21.92 -13.17
C THR A 52 4.95 22.23 -13.28
N ALA A 53 5.74 21.87 -12.29
CA ALA A 53 7.17 22.14 -12.29
C ALA A 53 7.94 21.20 -13.24
N ARG A 54 7.47 19.95 -13.37
CA ARG A 54 8.07 18.95 -14.26
C ARG A 54 7.35 18.87 -15.63
N ASN A 55 6.21 19.55 -15.78
CA ASN A 55 5.34 19.53 -16.96
C ASN A 55 4.94 18.11 -17.39
N CYS A 56 4.58 17.27 -16.44
CA CYS A 56 4.15 15.89 -16.67
C CYS A 56 3.15 15.43 -15.60
N ILE A 57 2.53 14.29 -15.83
CA ILE A 57 1.73 13.63 -14.79
C ILE A 57 2.68 12.98 -13.78
N TRP A 58 2.53 13.36 -12.52
CA TRP A 58 3.11 12.63 -11.40
C TRP A 58 2.18 11.49 -11.02
N ASP A 59 2.73 10.28 -10.97
CA ASP A 59 1.95 9.04 -10.80
C ASP A 59 1.44 8.77 -9.39
N GLY A 60 1.86 9.55 -8.39
CA GLY A 60 1.44 9.40 -7.00
C GLY A 60 2.20 8.33 -6.22
N LYS A 61 3.11 7.60 -6.84
CA LYS A 61 3.89 6.54 -6.21
C LYS A 61 5.03 7.12 -5.36
N ILE A 62 4.89 7.09 -4.03
CA ILE A 62 5.95 7.51 -3.11
C ILE A 62 6.98 6.38 -2.98
N GLY A 63 6.55 5.18 -2.63
CA GLY A 63 7.43 4.02 -2.54
C GLY A 63 6.78 2.78 -1.99
N ILE A 64 7.50 1.67 -2.11
CA ILE A 64 7.20 0.40 -1.48
C ILE A 64 8.51 -0.21 -0.94
N TRP A 65 8.53 -0.56 0.34
CA TRP A 65 9.75 -0.98 1.02
C TRP A 65 9.53 -2.28 1.80
N PRO A 66 10.39 -3.29 1.61
CA PRO A 66 10.34 -4.49 2.42
C PRO A 66 10.77 -4.21 3.86
N ILE A 67 10.11 -4.87 4.81
CA ILE A 67 10.35 -4.76 6.24
C ILE A 67 11.19 -5.94 6.69
N GLY A 68 12.50 -5.72 6.77
CA GLY A 68 13.51 -6.70 7.10
C GLY A 68 14.85 -6.38 6.49
N ASN A 69 15.78 -7.32 6.60
CA ASN A 69 17.15 -7.15 6.13
C ASN A 69 17.72 -8.47 5.60
N PHE A 70 18.69 -8.37 4.67
CA PHE A 70 19.52 -9.51 4.29
C PHE A 70 20.64 -9.70 5.33
N GLU A 71 20.69 -10.89 5.93
CA GLU A 71 21.74 -11.27 6.88
C GLU A 71 22.53 -12.49 6.41
N PRO A 72 23.84 -12.56 6.70
CA PRO A 72 24.63 -13.75 6.39
C PRO A 72 24.18 -14.94 7.25
N ALA A 73 23.95 -16.10 6.62
CA ALA A 73 23.59 -17.33 7.29
C ALA A 73 24.64 -17.73 8.34
N LYS A 74 24.22 -17.92 9.58
CA LYS A 74 25.11 -18.22 10.73
C LYS A 74 25.70 -19.63 10.67
N ARG A 75 25.06 -20.59 9.98
CA ARG A 75 25.43 -21.99 9.90
C ARG A 75 25.27 -22.54 8.48
N ASN A 76 26.01 -23.59 8.17
CA ASN A 76 25.74 -24.43 6.99
C ASN A 76 24.40 -25.14 7.12
N SER A 77 23.67 -25.27 6.04
CA SER A 77 22.49 -26.15 5.93
C SER A 77 22.62 -26.99 4.66
N LYS A 78 21.71 -27.98 4.52
CA LYS A 78 21.67 -28.84 3.31
C LYS A 78 21.57 -28.02 2.00
N ASN A 79 20.89 -26.88 2.06
CA ASN A 79 20.54 -26.09 0.87
C ASN A 79 21.39 -24.82 0.71
N ARG A 80 22.25 -24.46 1.70
CA ARG A 80 23.06 -23.24 1.63
C ARG A 80 24.30 -23.30 2.55
N PRO A 81 25.44 -22.74 2.11
CA PRO A 81 26.63 -22.56 2.96
C PRO A 81 26.44 -21.42 3.98
N LYS A 82 27.26 -21.45 5.03
CA LYS A 82 27.41 -20.32 5.96
C LYS A 82 27.90 -19.08 5.19
N GLY A 83 27.35 -17.91 5.54
CA GLY A 83 27.68 -16.63 4.90
C GLY A 83 26.78 -16.27 3.71
N THR A 84 25.96 -17.19 3.18
CA THR A 84 24.95 -16.86 2.17
C THR A 84 23.99 -15.83 2.74
N LEU A 85 23.74 -14.74 1.99
CA LEU A 85 22.75 -13.73 2.36
C LEU A 85 21.36 -14.31 2.31
N VAL A 86 20.62 -14.19 3.39
CA VAL A 86 19.25 -14.66 3.54
C VAL A 86 18.38 -13.54 4.08
N TRP A 87 17.19 -13.42 3.54
CA TRP A 87 16.22 -12.47 4.02
C TRP A 87 15.75 -12.82 5.45
N LYS A 88 15.62 -11.80 6.27
CA LYS A 88 15.04 -11.87 7.60
C LYS A 88 13.95 -10.82 7.73
N ASN A 89 12.71 -11.29 7.84
CA ASN A 89 11.59 -10.41 8.18
C ASN A 89 11.84 -9.81 9.56
N GLU A 90 11.63 -8.53 9.69
CA GLU A 90 11.62 -7.80 10.94
C GLU A 90 10.19 -7.76 11.50
N GLU A 91 10.02 -7.91 12.80
CA GLU A 91 8.72 -7.79 13.43
C GLU A 91 8.33 -6.32 13.52
N VAL A 92 7.18 -5.98 12.93
CA VAL A 92 6.70 -4.60 12.93
C VAL A 92 6.21 -4.23 14.32
N ASN A 93 6.91 -3.31 14.94
CA ASN A 93 6.54 -2.63 16.17
C ASN A 93 6.67 -1.11 15.98
N ARG A 94 6.33 -0.31 16.98
CA ARG A 94 6.34 1.16 16.87
C ARG A 94 7.70 1.73 16.52
N GLU A 95 8.78 1.16 17.04
CA GLU A 95 10.14 1.61 16.76
C GLU A 95 10.53 1.34 15.31
N VAL A 96 10.31 0.11 14.83
CA VAL A 96 10.58 -0.28 13.43
C VAL A 96 9.73 0.54 12.47
N TYR A 97 8.44 0.70 12.78
CA TYR A 97 7.53 1.48 11.96
C TYR A 97 7.96 2.95 11.87
N ARG A 98 8.21 3.60 13.01
CA ARG A 98 8.71 4.98 13.08
C ARG A 98 9.99 5.16 12.27
N LYS A 99 10.95 4.24 12.45
CA LYS A 99 12.21 4.26 11.71
C LYS A 99 11.99 4.19 10.20
N ILE A 100 11.12 3.33 9.71
CA ILE A 100 10.80 3.26 8.27
C ILE A 100 10.18 4.57 7.79
N LEU A 101 9.28 5.17 8.55
CA LEU A 101 8.67 6.45 8.18
C LEU A 101 9.74 7.56 8.08
N ILE A 102 10.65 7.65 9.04
CA ILE A 102 11.69 8.69 9.08
C ILE A 102 12.76 8.43 8.01
N ASP A 103 13.29 7.20 7.93
CA ASP A 103 14.47 6.88 7.11
C ASP A 103 14.12 6.62 5.63
N LYS A 104 12.87 6.24 5.32
CA LYS A 104 12.47 5.84 3.97
C LYS A 104 11.36 6.73 3.40
N VAL A 105 10.25 6.89 4.14
CA VAL A 105 9.06 7.56 3.62
C VAL A 105 9.28 9.07 3.49
N ILE A 106 9.80 9.74 4.54
CA ILE A 106 10.09 11.19 4.47
C ILE A 106 11.05 11.55 3.35
N PRO A 107 12.22 10.90 3.18
CA PRO A 107 13.12 11.17 2.07
C PRO A 107 12.46 10.97 0.70
N ALA A 108 11.70 9.89 0.52
CA ALA A 108 10.97 9.63 -0.72
C ALA A 108 9.91 10.70 -1.03
N ILE A 109 9.20 11.21 0.00
CA ILE A 109 8.29 12.33 -0.17
C ILE A 109 9.06 13.58 -0.62
N LYS A 110 10.18 13.92 0.02
CA LYS A 110 10.99 15.10 -0.34
C LYS A 110 11.50 15.03 -1.77
N GLU A 111 11.87 13.86 -2.24
CA GLU A 111 12.38 13.63 -3.59
C GLU A 111 11.27 13.70 -4.64
N LYS A 112 10.17 12.99 -4.41
CA LYS A 112 9.16 12.70 -5.43
C LYS A 112 7.99 13.68 -5.45
N TRP A 113 7.68 14.32 -4.31
CA TRP A 113 6.50 15.20 -4.23
C TRP A 113 6.57 16.35 -5.24
N PRO A 114 5.47 16.68 -5.92
CA PRO A 114 5.42 17.79 -6.87
C PRO A 114 5.86 19.12 -6.26
N ARG A 115 6.83 19.76 -6.91
CA ARG A 115 7.36 21.06 -6.46
C ARG A 115 6.31 22.15 -6.62
N GLY A 116 6.39 23.19 -5.77
CA GLY A 116 5.45 24.31 -5.80
C GLY A 116 4.11 24.04 -5.13
N CYS A 117 3.86 22.82 -4.66
CA CYS A 117 2.68 22.51 -3.86
C CYS A 117 2.93 22.92 -2.40
N ASN A 118 2.32 24.03 -1.96
CA ASN A 118 2.43 24.54 -0.59
C ASN A 118 1.34 23.96 0.35
N ARG A 119 0.50 23.05 -0.13
CA ARG A 119 -0.52 22.42 0.70
C ARG A 119 0.09 21.45 1.69
N LYS A 120 -0.54 21.33 2.85
CA LYS A 120 -0.20 20.33 3.85
C LYS A 120 -0.33 18.92 3.27
N ILE A 121 0.63 18.07 3.55
CA ILE A 121 0.65 16.66 3.15
C ILE A 121 0.15 15.86 4.33
N TRP A 122 -0.99 15.23 4.15
CA TRP A 122 -1.57 14.32 5.12
C TRP A 122 -1.13 12.91 4.82
N MET A 123 -0.53 12.24 5.80
CA MET A 123 -0.20 10.82 5.76
C MET A 123 -1.23 10.08 6.60
N GLN A 124 -1.95 9.18 5.98
CA GLN A 124 -2.96 8.33 6.62
C GLN A 124 -2.37 6.95 6.88
N GLN A 125 -2.58 6.45 8.08
CA GLN A 125 -2.32 5.07 8.49
C GLN A 125 -3.55 4.49 9.15
N ASP A 126 -3.63 3.17 9.33
CA ASP A 126 -4.67 2.54 10.15
C ASP A 126 -4.34 2.63 11.65
N GLY A 127 -5.23 2.08 12.49
CA GLY A 127 -5.08 2.07 13.93
C GLY A 127 -4.36 0.84 14.50
N ALA A 128 -3.48 0.18 13.74
CA ALA A 128 -2.75 -0.98 14.22
C ALA A 128 -1.86 -0.66 15.43
N LYS A 129 -1.72 -1.61 16.36
CA LYS A 129 -0.94 -1.42 17.60
C LYS A 129 0.55 -1.12 17.37
N ALA A 130 1.05 -1.53 16.21
CA ALA A 130 2.42 -1.30 15.78
C ALA A 130 2.66 0.10 15.21
N HIS A 131 1.59 0.85 14.92
CA HIS A 131 1.68 2.19 14.38
C HIS A 131 1.91 3.23 15.49
N ILE A 132 2.51 4.34 15.12
CA ILE A 132 2.78 5.46 16.03
C ILE A 132 1.58 6.40 16.11
N ALA A 133 1.43 7.08 17.24
CA ALA A 133 0.44 8.15 17.35
C ALA A 133 0.87 9.38 16.54
N PRO A 134 -0.09 10.21 16.06
CA PRO A 134 0.23 11.44 15.33
C PRO A 134 1.09 12.45 16.11
N ASP A 135 1.05 12.39 17.44
CA ASP A 135 1.78 13.22 18.40
C ASP A 135 3.03 12.53 18.98
N ASP A 136 3.48 11.41 18.40
CA ASP A 136 4.71 10.73 18.80
C ASP A 136 5.91 11.67 18.72
N GLU A 137 6.62 11.84 19.83
CA GLU A 137 7.68 12.85 19.98
C GLU A 137 8.84 12.63 19.01
N GLU A 138 9.32 11.40 18.89
CA GLU A 138 10.45 11.07 17.99
C GLU A 138 10.05 11.22 16.51
N TRP A 139 8.81 10.92 16.18
CA TRP A 139 8.28 11.20 14.84
C TRP A 139 8.27 12.69 14.54
N LEU A 140 7.76 13.52 15.46
CA LEU A 140 7.69 14.97 15.29
C LEU A 140 9.09 15.58 15.18
N GLU A 141 10.06 15.08 15.96
CA GLU A 141 11.46 15.50 15.86
C GLU A 141 12.04 15.13 14.49
N GLY A 142 11.88 13.89 14.03
CA GLY A 142 12.33 13.46 12.70
C GLY A 142 11.72 14.27 11.56
N VAL A 143 10.44 14.60 11.63
CA VAL A 143 9.77 15.49 10.65
C VAL A 143 10.38 16.90 10.68
N LYS A 144 10.71 17.42 11.86
CA LYS A 144 11.33 18.73 12.04
C LYS A 144 12.76 18.75 11.52
N GLU A 145 13.56 17.73 11.82
CA GLU A 145 14.94 17.58 11.30
C GLU A 145 14.93 17.47 9.77
N ALA A 146 13.93 16.83 9.20
CA ALA A 146 13.74 16.79 7.76
C ALA A 146 13.27 18.14 7.16
N GLY A 147 12.96 19.15 7.97
CA GLY A 147 12.41 20.45 7.53
C GLY A 147 11.00 20.34 6.95
N MET A 148 10.20 19.37 7.43
CA MET A 148 8.86 19.09 6.93
C MET A 148 7.75 19.39 7.96
N ASP A 149 8.08 19.93 9.12
CA ASP A 149 7.18 20.20 10.25
C ASP A 149 5.94 21.04 9.89
N LYS A 150 6.09 21.98 8.97
CA LYS A 150 4.98 22.82 8.49
C LYS A 150 4.14 22.19 7.38
N LYS A 151 4.65 21.11 6.76
CA LYS A 151 4.05 20.52 5.56
C LYS A 151 3.48 19.14 5.78
N LEU A 152 4.06 18.33 6.67
CA LEU A 152 3.73 16.92 6.85
C LEU A 152 2.96 16.72 8.15
N ALA A 153 1.89 15.96 8.09
CA ALA A 153 1.14 15.53 9.27
C ALA A 153 0.68 14.09 9.11
N LEU A 154 0.77 13.34 10.19
CA LEU A 154 0.24 11.99 10.30
C LEU A 154 -1.17 12.04 10.88
N TYR A 155 -2.05 11.15 10.45
CA TYR A 155 -3.33 10.91 11.10
C TYR A 155 -3.73 9.45 10.98
N THR A 156 -4.57 8.99 11.90
CA THR A 156 -5.08 7.63 11.92
C THR A 156 -6.49 7.61 11.34
N GLN A 157 -6.75 6.70 10.40
CA GLN A 157 -8.09 6.51 9.84
C GLN A 157 -9.07 5.97 10.89
N PRO A 158 -10.38 6.13 10.67
CA PRO A 158 -11.38 5.52 11.54
C PRO A 158 -11.18 4.00 11.65
N PRO A 159 -11.45 3.39 12.81
CA PRO A 159 -11.33 1.94 12.96
C PRO A 159 -12.31 1.19 12.03
N ASN A 160 -11.94 -0.02 11.62
CA ASN A 160 -12.74 -0.89 10.77
C ASN A 160 -13.15 -0.29 9.41
N SER A 161 -12.30 0.57 8.83
CA SER A 161 -12.57 1.25 7.56
C SER A 161 -11.46 0.98 6.52
N PRO A 162 -11.23 -0.27 6.10
CA PRO A 162 -10.21 -0.60 5.10
C PRO A 162 -10.51 0.03 3.73
N ASP A 163 -11.78 0.30 3.43
CA ASP A 163 -12.25 1.00 2.24
C ASP A 163 -11.87 2.50 2.22
N PHE A 164 -11.37 3.04 3.34
CA PHE A 164 -10.77 4.39 3.42
C PHE A 164 -9.26 4.38 3.21
N ASN A 165 -8.65 3.21 3.01
CA ASN A 165 -7.26 3.09 2.60
C ASN A 165 -7.15 2.69 1.14
N LEU A 166 -6.46 3.51 0.33
CA LEU A 166 -6.26 3.24 -1.10
C LEU A 166 -5.62 1.87 -1.36
N ASN A 167 -4.66 1.49 -0.51
CA ASN A 167 -3.90 0.27 -0.65
C ASN A 167 -4.80 -0.96 -0.50
N ASP A 168 -5.60 -1.00 0.57
CA ASP A 168 -6.56 -2.08 0.83
C ASP A 168 -7.73 -2.07 -0.16
N LEU A 169 -8.22 -0.89 -0.52
CA LEU A 169 -9.39 -0.73 -1.39
C LEU A 169 -9.19 -1.35 -2.79
N GLY A 170 -7.95 -1.41 -3.28
CA GLY A 170 -7.72 -1.99 -4.58
C GLY A 170 -6.27 -2.15 -5.01
N PHE A 171 -5.35 -1.33 -4.51
CA PHE A 171 -3.97 -1.34 -5.00
C PHE A 171 -3.24 -2.64 -4.68
N PHE A 172 -3.32 -3.12 -3.45
CA PHE A 172 -2.70 -4.39 -3.06
C PHE A 172 -3.28 -5.59 -3.80
N ARG A 173 -4.58 -5.59 -4.07
CA ARG A 173 -5.20 -6.66 -4.88
C ARG A 173 -4.66 -6.66 -6.30
N ALA A 174 -4.46 -5.48 -6.89
CA ALA A 174 -3.90 -5.37 -8.23
C ALA A 174 -2.45 -5.86 -8.28
N LEU A 175 -1.61 -5.47 -7.30
CA LEU A 175 -0.24 -5.99 -7.20
C LEU A 175 -0.21 -7.51 -6.99
N GLN A 176 -1.15 -8.05 -6.21
CA GLN A 176 -1.22 -9.49 -5.95
C GLN A 176 -1.65 -10.27 -7.20
N SER A 177 -2.58 -9.74 -8.00
CA SER A 177 -2.97 -10.36 -9.27
C SER A 177 -1.80 -10.46 -10.24
N ASP A 178 -1.02 -9.38 -10.40
CA ASP A 178 0.19 -9.40 -11.21
C ASP A 178 1.25 -10.38 -10.68
N TYR A 179 1.31 -10.55 -9.35
CA TYR A 179 2.23 -11.44 -8.68
C TYR A 179 1.90 -12.92 -8.90
N GLU A 180 0.63 -13.27 -9.05
CA GLU A 180 0.17 -14.65 -9.24
C GLU A 180 0.61 -15.24 -10.58
N ASP A 181 0.88 -14.40 -11.59
CA ASP A 181 1.35 -14.82 -12.91
C ASP A 181 2.87 -15.08 -12.95
N GLU A 182 3.62 -14.53 -12.00
CA GLU A 182 5.08 -14.69 -11.90
C GLU A 182 5.43 -15.54 -10.67
N CYS A 183 6.18 -16.58 -10.78
CA CYS A 183 6.50 -17.49 -9.68
C CYS A 183 7.89 -17.19 -9.09
N PRO A 184 8.04 -16.23 -8.15
CA PRO A 184 9.31 -16.03 -7.47
C PRO A 184 9.68 -17.28 -6.68
N GLU A 185 10.99 -17.57 -6.56
CA GLU A 185 11.49 -18.77 -5.90
C GLU A 185 11.88 -18.53 -4.43
N ASP A 186 12.16 -17.29 -4.06
CA ASP A 186 12.62 -16.90 -2.72
C ASP A 186 12.14 -15.50 -2.32
N GLU A 187 12.52 -15.04 -1.13
CA GLU A 187 12.17 -13.71 -0.61
C GLU A 187 12.75 -12.57 -1.47
N ALA A 188 13.93 -12.74 -2.06
CA ALA A 188 14.52 -11.72 -2.93
C ALA A 188 13.68 -11.57 -4.19
N GLY A 189 13.28 -12.67 -4.81
CA GLY A 189 12.37 -12.67 -5.96
C GLY A 189 11.01 -12.03 -5.64
N ILE A 190 10.45 -12.25 -4.44
CA ILE A 190 9.23 -11.54 -3.99
C ILE A 190 9.45 -10.02 -3.95
N ILE A 191 10.55 -9.57 -3.34
CA ILE A 191 10.87 -8.14 -3.21
C ILE A 191 11.02 -7.50 -4.58
N ASP A 192 11.85 -8.08 -5.44
CA ASP A 192 12.13 -7.56 -6.78
C ASP A 192 10.87 -7.49 -7.62
N PHE A 193 10.05 -8.54 -7.59
CA PHE A 193 8.81 -8.58 -8.33
C PHE A 193 7.82 -7.49 -7.85
N VAL A 194 7.57 -7.41 -6.54
CA VAL A 194 6.61 -6.43 -6.00
C VAL A 194 7.06 -5.01 -6.28
N GLN A 195 8.36 -4.72 -6.18
CA GLN A 195 8.91 -3.40 -6.51
C GLN A 195 8.79 -3.09 -8.02
N MET A 196 9.02 -4.08 -8.88
CA MET A 196 8.83 -3.93 -10.33
C MET A 196 7.36 -3.68 -10.67
N ALA A 197 6.43 -4.48 -10.13
CA ALA A 197 5.00 -4.33 -10.32
C ALA A 197 4.50 -2.95 -9.84
N PHE A 198 4.97 -2.52 -8.65
CA PHE A 198 4.69 -1.18 -8.13
C PHE A 198 5.16 -0.09 -9.10
N ASN A 199 6.38 -0.18 -9.64
CA ASN A 199 6.93 0.83 -10.52
C ASN A 199 6.20 0.88 -11.87
N ARG A 200 5.81 -0.26 -12.43
CA ARG A 200 5.11 -0.33 -13.72
C ARG A 200 3.61 -0.03 -13.64
N TYR A 201 3.01 -0.06 -12.45
CA TYR A 201 1.56 0.12 -12.29
C TYR A 201 1.11 1.50 -12.80
N ASP A 202 0.08 1.49 -13.65
CA ASP A 202 -0.36 2.69 -14.38
C ASP A 202 -1.06 3.70 -13.44
N HIS A 203 -0.68 4.96 -13.57
CA HIS A 203 -1.27 6.08 -12.84
C HIS A 203 -2.78 6.26 -13.11
N VAL A 204 -3.27 5.90 -14.30
CA VAL A 204 -4.70 5.92 -14.64
C VAL A 204 -5.46 4.95 -13.75
N MET A 205 -4.91 3.74 -13.57
CA MET A 205 -5.51 2.74 -12.69
C MET A 205 -5.49 3.19 -11.22
N ILE A 206 -4.39 3.81 -10.78
CA ILE A 206 -4.32 4.43 -9.44
C ILE A 206 -5.43 5.49 -9.27
N ASN A 207 -5.61 6.36 -10.25
CA ASN A 207 -6.68 7.38 -10.19
C ASN A 207 -8.08 6.76 -10.16
N ARG A 208 -8.30 5.63 -10.84
CA ARG A 208 -9.58 4.91 -10.76
C ARG A 208 -9.86 4.37 -9.34
N ILE A 209 -8.82 3.92 -8.60
CA ILE A 209 -8.98 3.51 -7.20
C ILE A 209 -9.29 4.74 -6.33
N TRP A 210 -8.64 5.88 -6.57
CA TRP A 210 -8.94 7.14 -5.88
C TRP A 210 -10.39 7.61 -6.07
N LEU A 211 -10.97 7.43 -7.26
CA LEU A 211 -12.39 7.71 -7.49
C LEU A 211 -13.30 6.76 -6.70
N THR A 212 -12.90 5.48 -6.57
CA THR A 212 -13.62 4.55 -5.70
C THR A 212 -13.56 4.99 -4.24
N LEU A 213 -12.37 5.39 -3.75
CA LEU A 213 -12.19 5.92 -2.40
C LEU A 213 -13.11 7.12 -2.15
N GLN A 214 -13.16 8.09 -3.08
CA GLN A 214 -14.08 9.22 -2.95
C GLN A 214 -15.56 8.79 -2.90
N SER A 215 -15.93 7.77 -3.70
CA SER A 215 -17.29 7.20 -3.62
C SER A 215 -17.58 6.57 -2.26
N CYS A 216 -16.63 5.82 -1.68
CA CYS A 216 -16.77 5.24 -0.34
C CYS A 216 -16.93 6.33 0.73
N LEU A 217 -16.09 7.38 0.66
CA LEU A 217 -16.21 8.52 1.58
C LEU A 217 -17.56 9.22 1.47
N ASN A 218 -18.10 9.43 0.26
CA ASN A 218 -19.42 9.99 0.08
C ASN A 218 -20.51 9.09 0.67
N CYS A 219 -20.44 7.76 0.44
CA CYS A 219 -21.38 6.82 1.06
C CYS A 219 -21.37 6.87 2.58
N ALA A 220 -20.19 6.97 3.19
CA ALA A 220 -20.07 7.10 4.64
C ALA A 220 -20.65 8.43 5.14
N LEU A 221 -20.42 9.53 4.44
CA LEU A 221 -21.00 10.83 4.75
C LEU A 221 -22.54 10.80 4.69
N GLU A 222 -23.12 10.25 3.62
CA GLU A 222 -24.57 10.08 3.46
C GLU A 222 -25.22 9.24 4.58
N ARG A 223 -24.42 8.38 5.24
CA ARG A 223 -24.83 7.49 6.32
C ARG A 223 -24.37 7.95 7.71
N ASN A 224 -23.96 9.21 7.84
CA ASN A 224 -23.49 9.79 9.11
C ASN A 224 -22.32 9.00 9.74
N GLY A 225 -21.42 8.47 8.92
CA GLY A 225 -20.23 7.73 9.34
C GLY A 225 -20.42 6.22 9.46
N ASP A 226 -21.60 5.68 9.15
CA ASP A 226 -21.81 4.23 9.09
C ASP A 226 -21.08 3.62 7.89
N ASN A 227 -20.54 2.42 8.07
CA ASN A 227 -19.81 1.65 7.05
C ASN A 227 -20.62 0.51 6.41
N ASP A 228 -21.93 0.40 6.70
CA ASP A 228 -22.81 -0.60 6.09
C ASP A 228 -23.27 -0.16 4.70
N TYR A 229 -22.35 -0.16 3.73
CA TYR A 229 -22.65 0.08 2.32
C TYR A 229 -21.84 -0.84 1.40
N LYS A 230 -22.36 -1.06 0.21
CA LYS A 230 -21.60 -1.74 -0.85
C LYS A 230 -20.70 -0.75 -1.55
N ILE A 231 -19.44 -1.14 -1.77
CA ILE A 231 -18.48 -0.32 -2.53
C ILE A 231 -19.09 0.03 -3.90
N PRO A 232 -19.25 1.33 -4.23
CA PRO A 232 -19.91 1.74 -5.45
C PRO A 232 -19.15 1.37 -6.71
N HIS A 233 -19.85 0.86 -7.71
CA HIS A 233 -19.34 0.57 -9.03
C HIS A 233 -19.74 1.65 -10.02
N MET A 234 -18.80 2.50 -10.41
CA MET A 234 -19.06 3.63 -11.33
C MET A 234 -18.99 3.23 -12.82
N GLY A 235 -18.60 2.01 -13.18
CA GLY A 235 -18.32 1.68 -14.57
C GLY A 235 -17.21 2.54 -15.19
N LYS A 236 -16.15 2.82 -14.43
CA LYS A 236 -15.09 3.80 -14.74
C LYS A 236 -14.45 3.60 -16.12
N GLU A 237 -14.26 2.35 -16.54
CA GLU A 237 -13.69 2.05 -17.85
C GLU A 237 -14.59 2.53 -19.01
N LYS A 238 -15.89 2.33 -18.87
CA LYS A 238 -16.86 2.83 -19.85
C LYS A 238 -16.88 4.35 -19.89
N LEU A 239 -16.95 5.00 -18.72
CA LEU A 239 -16.93 6.46 -18.61
C LEU A 239 -15.64 7.06 -19.20
N GLU A 240 -14.52 6.39 -19.04
CA GLU A 240 -13.24 6.85 -19.60
C GLU A 240 -13.22 6.75 -21.14
N LYS A 241 -13.69 5.60 -21.69
CA LYS A 241 -13.85 5.43 -23.15
C LYS A 241 -14.79 6.47 -23.78
N GLU A 242 -15.79 6.91 -23.02
CA GLU A 242 -16.73 7.97 -23.41
C GLU A 242 -16.21 9.39 -23.14
N GLY A 243 -15.01 9.56 -22.56
CA GLY A 243 -14.48 10.87 -22.16
C GLY A 243 -15.25 11.57 -21.03
N ARG A 244 -16.03 10.79 -20.26
CA ARG A 244 -16.94 11.26 -19.20
C ARG A 244 -16.47 10.93 -17.78
N LEU A 245 -15.33 10.26 -17.63
CA LEU A 245 -14.80 9.94 -16.31
C LEU A 245 -14.45 11.24 -15.58
N PRO A 246 -15.07 11.51 -14.40
CA PRO A 246 -14.77 12.73 -13.66
C PRO A 246 -13.34 12.71 -13.13
N THR A 247 -12.70 13.87 -13.08
CA THR A 247 -11.38 14.02 -12.47
C THR A 247 -11.46 13.88 -10.94
N VAL A 248 -12.57 14.34 -10.35
CA VAL A 248 -12.85 14.32 -8.92
C VAL A 248 -14.37 14.21 -8.74
N LEU A 249 -14.81 13.53 -7.68
CA LEU A 249 -16.21 13.52 -7.31
C LEU A 249 -16.52 14.73 -6.42
N GLU A 250 -17.71 15.29 -6.58
CA GLU A 250 -18.24 16.27 -5.64
C GLU A 250 -18.50 15.60 -4.30
N VAL A 251 -18.25 16.34 -3.23
CA VAL A 251 -18.58 15.89 -1.87
C VAL A 251 -20.08 16.08 -1.68
N VAL A 252 -20.77 15.07 -1.16
CA VAL A 252 -22.19 15.21 -0.81
C VAL A 252 -22.37 16.31 0.25
N ASP A 253 -23.39 17.13 0.11
CA ASP A 253 -23.69 18.20 1.06
C ASP A 253 -24.10 17.60 2.42
N CYS A 254 -23.19 17.64 3.36
CA CYS A 254 -23.43 17.22 4.75
C CYS A 254 -23.75 18.47 5.59
N VAL A 255 -24.95 19.00 5.42
CA VAL A 255 -25.35 20.26 6.08
C VAL A 255 -25.51 20.11 7.61
N ASP A 256 -25.63 18.90 8.15
CA ASP A 256 -26.01 18.66 9.55
C ASP A 256 -24.95 18.00 10.46
N ILE A 257 -23.71 17.80 10.01
CA ILE A 257 -22.70 17.07 10.81
C ILE A 257 -21.88 18.00 11.73
N PHE A 258 -21.98 19.32 11.58
CA PHE A 258 -21.16 20.29 12.32
C PHE A 258 -21.98 21.34 13.13
N LEU A 259 -23.21 21.02 13.54
CA LEU A 259 -23.96 21.83 14.51
C LEU A 259 -24.01 21.16 15.88
#